data_3f127b70ed2d6c11ddf8ae7ab892fd25
#
_entry.id   3f127b70ed2d6c11ddf8ae7ab892fd25
#
_cell.length_a   1.000
_cell.length_b   1.000
_cell.length_c   1.000
_cell.angle_alpha   90.00
_cell.angle_beta   90.00
_cell.angle_gamma   90.00
#
_symmetry.space_group_name_H-M   'P 1'
#
loop_
_entity.id
_entity.type
_entity.pdbx_description
1 polymer ?
#
loop_
_entity_poly.entity_id
_entity_poly.type
_entity_poly.pdbx_seq_one_letter_code
_entity_poly.pdbx_strand_id
1 'polypeptide(L)'
;SRLADLKESVPEPQIRQQLNFVYYLSCTYEYWDALDFPKAYESINILNKQLMRDSRLNNHYILMDFLDKLLHQESILEALKEIPQIIAEKKNMEILKNKEYIIPLMFSMYINAGVREKQEKYDMATLLLYRLLEMIEQRRLAIYNLYVSKMKYDEIEWDYKKVPELSKAAPETKVKYLSRKVY
;
A
#
# COMPACT_ATOMS: atom_id res chain seq x y z
N SER A 1 -6.78 -24.92 -2.98
CA SER A 1 -7.71 -24.17 -3.85
C SER A 1 -7.93 -24.95 -5.13
N ARG A 2 -9.11 -24.80 -5.79
CA ARG A 2 -9.45 -25.49 -7.06
C ARG A 2 -8.38 -25.32 -8.15
N LEU A 3 -7.69 -24.20 -8.21
CA LEU A 3 -6.62 -23.94 -9.17
C LEU A 3 -5.36 -24.75 -8.86
N ALA A 4 -5.04 -24.97 -7.60
CA ALA A 4 -3.91 -25.82 -7.21
C ALA A 4 -4.14 -27.29 -7.61
N ASP A 5 -5.35 -27.79 -7.38
CA ASP A 5 -5.74 -29.17 -7.71
C ASP A 5 -5.75 -29.41 -9.23
N LEU A 6 -6.27 -28.44 -10.02
CA LEU A 6 -6.25 -28.49 -11.50
C LEU A 6 -4.82 -28.51 -12.03
N LYS A 7 -3.89 -27.76 -11.44
CA LYS A 7 -2.50 -27.67 -11.84
C LYS A 7 -1.78 -29.03 -11.79
N GLU A 8 -2.10 -29.86 -10.80
CA GLU A 8 -1.48 -31.19 -10.63
C GLU A 8 -2.07 -32.26 -11.55
N SER A 9 -3.32 -32.07 -12.00
CA SER A 9 -4.04 -33.06 -12.82
C SER A 9 -3.81 -32.94 -14.33
N VAL A 10 -3.18 -31.86 -14.82
CA VAL A 10 -2.99 -31.62 -16.26
C VAL A 10 -1.66 -32.20 -16.76
N PRO A 11 -1.69 -33.11 -17.73
CA PRO A 11 -0.50 -33.79 -18.26
C PRO A 11 0.35 -32.92 -19.21
N GLU A 12 -0.25 -31.91 -19.88
CA GLU A 12 0.47 -31.10 -20.87
C GLU A 12 1.31 -29.99 -20.21
N PRO A 13 2.64 -29.96 -20.46
CA PRO A 13 3.56 -29.01 -19.85
C PRO A 13 3.17 -27.53 -20.10
N GLN A 14 2.71 -27.20 -21.31
CA GLN A 14 2.34 -25.83 -21.68
C GLN A 14 1.11 -25.33 -20.93
N ILE A 15 0.07 -26.16 -20.83
CA ILE A 15 -1.15 -25.83 -20.09
C ILE A 15 -0.82 -25.69 -18.59
N ARG A 16 0.06 -26.55 -18.07
CA ARG A 16 0.52 -26.46 -16.68
C ARG A 16 1.24 -25.14 -16.41
N GLN A 17 2.08 -24.66 -17.34
CA GLN A 17 2.74 -23.35 -17.22
C GLN A 17 1.73 -22.20 -17.21
N GLN A 18 0.73 -22.21 -18.10
CA GLN A 18 -0.32 -21.18 -18.11
C GLN A 18 -1.14 -21.18 -16.83
N LEU A 19 -1.49 -22.36 -16.31
CA LEU A 19 -2.21 -22.48 -15.02
C LEU A 19 -1.35 -21.98 -13.86
N ASN A 20 -0.04 -22.23 -13.86
CA ASN A 20 0.89 -21.69 -12.88
C ASN A 20 0.92 -20.17 -12.92
N PHE A 21 0.97 -19.58 -14.12
CA PHE A 21 0.93 -18.13 -14.29
C PHE A 21 -0.35 -17.54 -13.69
N VAL A 22 -1.51 -18.05 -14.09
CA VAL A 22 -2.80 -17.56 -13.57
C VAL A 22 -2.91 -17.75 -12.08
N TYR A 23 -2.42 -18.87 -11.55
CA TYR A 23 -2.43 -19.16 -10.10
C TYR A 23 -1.62 -18.12 -9.31
N TYR A 24 -0.34 -17.92 -9.65
CA TYR A 24 0.50 -16.99 -8.92
C TYR A 24 0.08 -15.52 -9.11
N LEU A 25 -0.43 -15.16 -10.29
CA LEU A 25 -1.00 -13.86 -10.54
C LEU A 25 -2.23 -13.61 -9.65
N SER A 26 -3.14 -14.59 -9.58
CA SER A 26 -4.33 -14.51 -8.72
C SER A 26 -3.95 -14.41 -7.24
N CYS A 27 -3.01 -15.23 -6.78
CA CYS A 27 -2.50 -15.15 -5.40
C CYS A 27 -1.88 -13.80 -5.09
N THR A 28 -1.10 -13.23 -6.03
CA THR A 28 -0.50 -11.91 -5.85
C THR A 28 -1.57 -10.84 -5.57
N TYR A 29 -2.60 -10.78 -6.41
CA TYR A 29 -3.65 -9.79 -6.25
C TYR A 29 -4.58 -10.06 -5.07
N GLU A 30 -4.86 -11.33 -4.75
CA GLU A 30 -5.62 -11.71 -3.56
C GLU A 30 -4.92 -11.24 -2.27
N TYR A 31 -3.62 -11.52 -2.13
CA TYR A 31 -2.84 -11.07 -0.98
C TYR A 31 -2.65 -9.55 -0.96
N TRP A 32 -2.46 -8.92 -2.12
CA TRP A 32 -2.36 -7.47 -2.19
C TRP A 32 -3.66 -6.77 -1.78
N ASP A 33 -4.81 -7.28 -2.24
CA ASP A 33 -6.14 -6.79 -1.83
C ASP A 33 -6.38 -6.98 -0.32
N ALA A 34 -5.84 -8.05 0.26
CA ALA A 34 -5.87 -8.30 1.70
C ALA A 34 -4.81 -7.48 2.49
N LEU A 35 -3.96 -6.68 1.82
CA LEU A 35 -2.83 -5.96 2.40
C LEU A 35 -1.77 -6.88 3.04
N ASP A 36 -1.75 -8.17 2.67
CA ASP A 36 -0.70 -9.13 3.05
C ASP A 36 0.49 -9.00 2.07
N PHE A 37 1.20 -7.88 2.19
CA PHE A 37 2.28 -7.54 1.26
C PHE A 37 3.42 -8.56 1.22
N PRO A 38 3.83 -9.21 2.32
CA PRO A 38 4.85 -10.25 2.26
C PRO A 38 4.46 -11.42 1.35
N LYS A 39 3.22 -11.94 1.48
CA LYS A 39 2.75 -13.04 0.62
C LYS A 39 2.50 -12.60 -0.82
N ALA A 40 2.01 -11.36 -1.03
CA ALA A 40 1.88 -10.81 -2.36
C ALA A 40 3.24 -10.73 -3.07
N TYR A 41 4.27 -10.23 -2.36
CA TYR A 41 5.65 -10.18 -2.87
C TYR A 41 6.19 -11.58 -3.20
N GLU A 42 6.02 -12.55 -2.32
CA GLU A 42 6.48 -13.92 -2.56
C GLU A 42 5.84 -14.50 -3.83
N SER A 43 4.54 -14.33 -4.00
CA SER A 43 3.80 -14.83 -5.15
C SER A 43 4.27 -14.19 -6.47
N ILE A 44 4.44 -12.86 -6.52
CA ILE A 44 4.89 -12.18 -7.74
C ILE A 44 6.37 -12.48 -8.05
N ASN A 45 7.21 -12.66 -7.04
CA ASN A 45 8.61 -13.03 -7.22
C ASN A 45 8.75 -14.42 -7.86
N ILE A 46 7.94 -15.40 -7.42
CA ILE A 46 7.89 -16.73 -8.05
C ILE A 46 7.42 -16.61 -9.49
N LEU A 47 6.36 -15.84 -9.75
CA LEU A 47 5.80 -15.61 -11.06
C LEU A 47 6.83 -15.01 -12.02
N ASN A 48 7.49 -13.93 -11.64
CA ASN A 48 8.47 -13.23 -12.46
C ASN A 48 9.68 -14.10 -12.77
N LYS A 49 10.17 -14.88 -11.80
CA LYS A 49 11.24 -15.86 -12.03
C LYS A 49 10.86 -16.94 -13.06
N GLN A 50 9.62 -17.41 -13.04
CA GLN A 50 9.13 -18.36 -14.04
C GLN A 50 9.04 -17.70 -15.41
N LEU A 51 8.43 -16.51 -15.52
CA LEU A 51 8.32 -15.79 -16.78
C LEU A 51 9.68 -15.44 -17.40
N MET A 52 10.66 -15.05 -16.59
CA MET A 52 12.03 -14.77 -17.06
C MET A 52 12.70 -16.02 -17.64
N ARG A 53 12.46 -17.20 -17.10
CA ARG A 53 12.95 -18.46 -17.64
C ARG A 53 12.27 -18.79 -18.97
N ASP A 54 10.96 -18.66 -19.03
CA ASP A 54 10.15 -18.99 -20.19
C ASP A 54 10.37 -18.00 -21.34
N SER A 55 10.50 -16.68 -21.05
CA SER A 55 10.79 -15.65 -22.07
C SER A 55 12.11 -15.83 -22.77
N ARG A 56 13.14 -16.35 -22.08
CA ARG A 56 14.42 -16.68 -22.69
C ARG A 56 14.33 -17.85 -23.70
N LEU A 57 13.33 -18.72 -23.53
CA LEU A 57 13.15 -19.91 -24.38
C LEU A 57 12.26 -19.64 -25.60
N ASN A 58 11.31 -18.69 -25.52
CA ASN A 58 10.22 -18.59 -26.50
C ASN A 58 10.11 -17.29 -27.32
N ASN A 59 10.97 -16.28 -27.14
CA ASN A 59 11.00 -15.01 -27.93
C ASN A 59 9.65 -14.29 -28.11
N HIS A 60 8.72 -14.36 -27.13
CA HIS A 60 7.40 -13.77 -27.23
C HIS A 60 7.37 -12.30 -26.77
N TYR A 61 7.24 -11.34 -27.70
CA TYR A 61 7.13 -9.90 -27.44
C TYR A 61 5.98 -9.54 -26.47
N ILE A 62 4.85 -10.22 -26.56
CA ILE A 62 3.69 -9.99 -25.67
C ILE A 62 4.02 -10.31 -24.21
N LEU A 63 4.80 -11.37 -23.96
CA LEU A 63 5.24 -11.73 -22.60
C LEU A 63 6.23 -10.72 -22.03
N MET A 64 7.06 -10.10 -22.87
CA MET A 64 8.02 -9.08 -22.42
C MET A 64 7.33 -7.81 -21.92
N ASP A 65 6.35 -7.29 -22.67
CA ASP A 65 5.59 -6.09 -22.24
C ASP A 65 4.82 -6.34 -20.91
N PHE A 66 4.34 -7.56 -20.73
CA PHE A 66 3.68 -7.96 -19.50
C PHE A 66 4.66 -8.16 -18.33
N LEU A 67 5.84 -8.71 -18.62
CA LEU A 67 6.90 -8.91 -17.63
C LEU A 67 7.39 -7.58 -17.03
N ASP A 68 7.60 -6.55 -17.86
CA ASP A 68 8.03 -5.24 -17.38
C ASP A 68 7.03 -4.64 -16.37
N LYS A 69 5.73 -4.79 -16.62
CA LYS A 69 4.68 -4.35 -15.70
C LYS A 69 4.70 -5.13 -14.39
N LEU A 70 4.91 -6.43 -14.44
CA LEU A 70 5.00 -7.29 -13.26
C LEU A 70 6.27 -7.03 -12.45
N LEU A 71 7.41 -6.77 -13.10
CA LEU A 71 8.64 -6.37 -12.43
C LEU A 71 8.50 -5.03 -11.71
N HIS A 72 7.77 -4.07 -12.32
CA HIS A 72 7.44 -2.83 -11.63
C HIS A 72 6.55 -3.06 -10.40
N GLN A 73 5.54 -3.93 -10.51
CA GLN A 73 4.70 -4.31 -9.36
C GLN A 73 5.50 -5.04 -8.28
N GLU A 74 6.43 -5.90 -8.65
CA GLU A 74 7.33 -6.57 -7.71
C GLU A 74 8.16 -5.55 -6.91
N SER A 75 8.71 -4.53 -7.57
CA SER A 75 9.49 -3.48 -6.89
C SER A 75 8.64 -2.68 -5.88
N ILE A 76 7.37 -2.44 -6.19
CA ILE A 76 6.42 -1.82 -5.26
C ILE A 76 6.17 -2.72 -4.05
N LEU A 77 5.89 -4.00 -4.29
CA LEU A 77 5.63 -4.97 -3.22
C LEU A 77 6.88 -5.26 -2.39
N GLU A 78 8.07 -5.15 -2.97
CA GLU A 78 9.33 -5.26 -2.25
C GLU A 78 9.48 -4.18 -1.18
N ALA A 79 9.10 -2.95 -1.48
CA ALA A 79 9.06 -1.89 -0.48
C ALA A 79 7.96 -2.15 0.57
N LEU A 80 6.77 -2.55 0.14
CA LEU A 80 5.63 -2.73 1.04
C LEU A 80 5.76 -3.93 1.98
N LYS A 81 6.52 -4.98 1.62
CA LYS A 81 6.68 -6.18 2.48
C LYS A 81 7.34 -5.90 3.83
N GLU A 82 8.12 -4.81 3.93
CA GLU A 82 8.79 -4.40 5.17
C GLU A 82 7.82 -3.72 6.17
N ILE A 83 6.68 -3.22 5.72
CA ILE A 83 5.74 -2.45 6.54
C ILE A 83 5.28 -3.20 7.79
N PRO A 84 4.88 -4.48 7.75
CA PRO A 84 4.45 -5.21 8.95
C PRO A 84 5.53 -5.27 10.02
N GLN A 85 6.80 -5.43 9.65
CA GLN A 85 7.92 -5.44 10.57
C GLN A 85 8.14 -4.05 11.19
N ILE A 86 8.12 -2.99 10.38
CA ILE A 86 8.27 -1.60 10.85
C ILE A 86 7.17 -1.26 11.86
N ILE A 87 5.93 -1.72 11.63
CA ILE A 87 4.81 -1.55 12.55
C ILE A 87 5.07 -2.31 13.86
N ALA A 88 5.53 -3.57 13.78
CA ALA A 88 5.83 -4.39 14.95
C ALA A 88 6.94 -3.77 15.82
N GLU A 89 7.91 -3.09 15.21
CA GLU A 89 8.96 -2.33 15.88
C GLU A 89 8.50 -0.96 16.41
N LYS A 90 7.22 -0.62 16.24
CA LYS A 90 6.62 0.67 16.64
C LYS A 90 7.26 1.91 15.96
N LYS A 91 7.82 1.72 14.78
CA LYS A 91 8.47 2.77 13.97
C LYS A 91 7.52 3.39 12.94
N ASN A 92 6.26 3.57 13.26
CA ASN A 92 5.23 4.05 12.33
C ASN A 92 5.58 5.39 11.66
N MET A 93 6.38 6.24 12.33
CA MET A 93 6.86 7.49 11.76
C MET A 93 7.76 7.29 10.54
N GLU A 94 8.50 6.19 10.47
CA GLU A 94 9.35 5.89 9.31
C GLU A 94 8.49 5.63 8.07
N ILE A 95 7.38 4.90 8.23
CA ILE A 95 6.43 4.65 7.13
C ILE A 95 5.86 5.97 6.62
N LEU A 96 5.40 6.85 7.53
CA LEU A 96 4.78 8.12 7.16
C LEU A 96 5.75 9.08 6.48
N LYS A 97 7.03 9.08 6.86
CA LYS A 97 8.06 9.97 6.31
C LYS A 97 8.65 9.46 5.01
N ASN A 98 8.85 8.16 4.90
CA ASN A 98 9.48 7.57 3.73
C ASN A 98 8.49 7.47 2.57
N LYS A 99 8.82 8.13 1.46
CA LYS A 99 8.00 8.13 0.24
C LYS A 99 7.88 6.74 -0.38
N GLU A 100 8.91 5.92 -0.25
CA GLU A 100 8.96 4.57 -0.82
C GLU A 100 7.95 3.62 -0.16
N TYR A 101 7.56 3.87 1.09
CA TYR A 101 6.53 3.11 1.79
C TYR A 101 5.14 3.73 1.65
N ILE A 102 5.06 5.04 1.94
CA ILE A 102 3.75 5.69 2.12
C ILE A 102 3.00 5.87 0.80
N ILE A 103 3.71 6.20 -0.29
CA ILE A 103 3.06 6.43 -1.59
C ILE A 103 2.45 5.14 -2.14
N PRO A 104 3.20 4.02 -2.25
CA PRO A 104 2.62 2.74 -2.69
C PRO A 104 1.48 2.26 -1.78
N LEU A 105 1.60 2.46 -0.46
CA LEU A 105 0.55 2.10 0.49
C LEU A 105 -0.74 2.89 0.24
N MET A 106 -0.64 4.21 0.06
CA MET A 106 -1.78 5.06 -0.26
C MET A 106 -2.43 4.65 -1.58
N PHE A 107 -1.64 4.37 -2.62
CA PHE A 107 -2.15 3.89 -3.90
C PHE A 107 -2.85 2.54 -3.76
N SER A 108 -2.29 1.61 -3.00
CA SER A 108 -2.93 0.31 -2.74
C SER A 108 -4.30 0.49 -2.10
N MET A 109 -4.42 1.36 -1.09
CA MET A 109 -5.71 1.65 -0.44
C MET A 109 -6.70 2.30 -1.39
N TYR A 110 -6.25 3.24 -2.22
CA TYR A 110 -7.09 3.91 -3.22
C TYR A 110 -7.64 2.93 -4.26
N ILE A 111 -6.77 2.07 -4.81
CA ILE A 111 -7.18 1.04 -5.79
C ILE A 111 -8.15 0.06 -5.15
N ASN A 112 -7.87 -0.39 -3.93
CA ASN A 112 -8.76 -1.31 -3.21
C ASN A 112 -10.13 -0.68 -2.94
N ALA A 113 -10.19 0.62 -2.62
CA ALA A 113 -11.47 1.32 -2.49
C ALA A 113 -12.27 1.29 -3.80
N GLY A 114 -11.63 1.56 -4.94
CA GLY A 114 -12.27 1.47 -6.26
C GLY A 114 -12.72 0.05 -6.63
N VAL A 115 -11.97 -0.98 -6.20
CA VAL A 115 -12.40 -2.39 -6.37
C VAL A 115 -13.63 -2.69 -5.52
N ARG A 116 -13.69 -2.22 -4.25
CA ARG A 116 -14.86 -2.40 -3.38
C ARG A 116 -16.09 -1.66 -3.92
N GLU A 117 -15.91 -0.46 -4.46
CA GLU A 117 -16.99 0.29 -5.13
C GLU A 117 -17.58 -0.50 -6.30
N LYS A 118 -16.74 -1.05 -7.19
CA LYS A 118 -17.18 -1.91 -8.30
C LYS A 118 -17.88 -3.21 -7.86
N GLN A 119 -17.58 -3.67 -6.64
CA GLN A 119 -18.24 -4.80 -5.99
C GLN A 119 -19.51 -4.40 -5.24
N GLU A 120 -19.95 -3.14 -5.34
CA GLU A 120 -21.10 -2.57 -4.62
C GLU A 120 -20.96 -2.59 -3.09
N LYS A 121 -19.71 -2.73 -2.59
CA LYS A 121 -19.36 -2.72 -1.16
C LYS A 121 -19.02 -1.29 -0.71
N TYR A 122 -20.00 -0.40 -0.79
CA TYR A 122 -19.81 1.04 -0.57
C TYR A 122 -19.29 1.39 0.82
N ASP A 123 -19.74 0.67 1.86
CA ASP A 123 -19.28 0.89 3.23
C ASP A 123 -17.77 0.64 3.36
N MET A 124 -17.28 -0.45 2.75
CA MET A 124 -15.86 -0.78 2.75
C MET A 124 -15.05 0.22 1.92
N ALA A 125 -15.55 0.61 0.75
CA ALA A 125 -14.92 1.62 -0.08
C ALA A 125 -14.79 2.95 0.66
N THR A 126 -15.85 3.41 1.31
CA THR A 126 -15.87 4.64 2.12
C THR A 126 -14.89 4.58 3.28
N LEU A 127 -14.82 3.45 3.99
CA LEU A 127 -13.86 3.26 5.09
C LEU A 127 -12.42 3.34 4.61
N LEU A 128 -12.08 2.72 3.47
CA LEU A 128 -10.74 2.78 2.88
C LEU A 128 -10.38 4.20 2.44
N LEU A 129 -11.30 4.93 1.82
CA LEU A 129 -11.08 6.34 1.45
C LEU A 129 -10.90 7.24 2.68
N TYR A 130 -11.69 7.02 3.73
CA TYR A 130 -11.52 7.74 4.99
C TYR A 130 -10.13 7.49 5.60
N ARG A 131 -9.69 6.23 5.65
CA ARG A 131 -8.35 5.88 6.12
C ARG A 131 -7.24 6.47 5.26
N LEU A 132 -7.46 6.55 3.96
CA LEU A 132 -6.53 7.21 3.04
C LEU A 132 -6.39 8.70 3.37
N LEU A 133 -7.50 9.41 3.61
CA LEU A 133 -7.48 10.82 4.02
C LEU A 133 -6.74 11.01 5.36
N GLU A 134 -7.04 10.19 6.37
CA GLU A 134 -6.31 10.22 7.65
C GLU A 134 -4.80 10.02 7.43
N MET A 135 -4.41 9.10 6.56
CA MET A 135 -2.99 8.82 6.28
C MET A 135 -2.30 10.00 5.59
N ILE A 136 -2.99 10.68 4.66
CA ILE A 136 -2.48 11.90 4.02
C ILE A 136 -2.20 12.98 5.07
N GLU A 137 -3.12 13.20 6.00
CA GLU A 137 -2.96 14.18 7.06
C GLU A 137 -1.85 13.82 8.04
N GLN A 138 -1.82 12.56 8.48
CA GLN A 138 -0.76 12.05 9.34
C GLN A 138 0.61 12.21 8.69
N ARG A 139 0.73 11.96 7.38
CA ARG A 139 1.96 12.19 6.63
C ARG A 139 2.37 13.66 6.65
N ARG A 140 1.42 14.58 6.40
CA ARG A 140 1.71 16.02 6.42
C ARG A 140 2.27 16.45 7.77
N LEU A 141 1.70 15.96 8.87
CA LEU A 141 2.20 16.23 10.22
C LEU A 141 3.56 15.54 10.50
N ALA A 142 3.73 14.30 10.04
CA ALA A 142 4.96 13.54 10.23
C ALA A 142 6.19 14.21 9.59
N ILE A 143 6.03 14.92 8.45
CA ILE A 143 7.09 15.69 7.81
C ILE A 143 7.63 16.78 8.75
N TYR A 144 6.77 17.34 9.62
CA TYR A 144 7.15 18.31 10.65
C TYR A 144 7.51 17.68 12.00
N ASN A 145 7.74 16.36 12.04
CA ASN A 145 7.98 15.59 13.26
C ASN A 145 6.83 15.60 14.28
N LEU A 146 5.63 15.91 13.82
CA LEU A 146 4.43 15.90 14.65
C LEU A 146 3.75 14.54 14.54
N TYR A 147 3.64 13.86 15.68
CA TYR A 147 2.98 12.56 15.78
C TYR A 147 1.72 12.67 16.61
N VAL A 148 0.56 12.71 15.96
CA VAL A 148 -0.74 13.05 16.57
C VAL A 148 -1.05 12.21 17.80
N SER A 149 -0.78 10.90 17.79
CA SER A 149 -1.07 10.02 18.93
C SER A 149 -0.16 10.21 20.14
N LYS A 150 0.95 10.95 19.99
CA LYS A 150 1.90 11.26 21.07
C LYS A 150 1.99 12.74 21.37
N MET A 151 1.21 13.56 20.68
CA MET A 151 1.28 15.00 20.81
C MET A 151 0.59 15.43 22.10
N LYS A 152 1.34 16.09 22.96
CA LYS A 152 0.80 16.81 24.10
C LYS A 152 0.48 18.22 23.63
N TYR A 153 -0.78 18.46 23.36
CA TYR A 153 -1.25 19.73 22.80
C TYR A 153 -0.97 20.91 23.72
N ASP A 154 -0.86 20.66 25.02
CA ASP A 154 -0.58 21.67 26.05
C ASP A 154 0.89 22.14 26.04
N GLU A 155 1.78 21.33 25.48
CA GLU A 155 3.22 21.58 25.39
C GLU A 155 3.65 22.17 24.03
N ILE A 156 2.71 22.44 23.12
CA ILE A 156 3.02 23.01 21.82
C ILE A 156 3.41 24.46 21.96
N GLU A 157 4.65 24.79 21.66
CA GLU A 157 5.11 26.17 21.53
C GLU A 157 4.55 26.78 20.24
N TRP A 158 3.70 27.78 20.41
CA TRP A 158 3.10 28.50 19.30
C TRP A 158 3.89 29.75 18.97
N ASP A 159 4.25 29.92 17.70
CA ASP A 159 4.80 31.19 17.22
C ASP A 159 3.67 32.24 17.09
N TYR A 160 3.35 32.88 18.20
CA TYR A 160 2.28 33.89 18.26
C TYR A 160 2.57 35.15 17.42
N LYS A 161 3.79 35.34 16.94
CA LYS A 161 4.10 36.41 15.97
C LYS A 161 3.48 36.09 14.62
N LYS A 162 3.43 34.82 14.26
CA LYS A 162 2.79 34.36 13.01
C LYS A 162 1.28 34.15 13.14
N VAL A 163 0.81 33.93 14.36
CA VAL A 163 -0.60 33.59 14.64
C VAL A 163 -1.08 34.32 15.92
N PRO A 164 -1.13 35.65 15.89
CA PRO A 164 -1.44 36.45 17.09
C PRO A 164 -2.83 36.18 17.67
N GLU A 165 -3.79 35.79 16.83
CA GLU A 165 -5.16 35.45 17.24
C GLU A 165 -5.23 34.24 18.19
N LEU A 166 -4.19 33.40 18.21
CA LEU A 166 -4.14 32.23 19.10
C LEU A 166 -3.48 32.50 20.45
N SER A 167 -2.91 33.68 20.65
CA SER A 167 -2.17 33.98 21.88
C SER A 167 -3.03 33.84 23.15
N LYS A 168 -4.32 34.19 23.04
CA LYS A 168 -5.32 34.11 24.14
C LYS A 168 -6.35 32.99 23.95
N ALA A 169 -6.19 32.17 22.91
CA ALA A 169 -7.17 31.15 22.62
C ALA A 169 -7.01 29.93 23.55
N ALA A 170 -8.13 29.30 23.88
CA ALA A 170 -8.16 28.07 24.64
C ALA A 170 -7.45 26.92 23.86
N PRO A 171 -6.88 25.89 24.53
CA PRO A 171 -6.19 24.78 23.90
C PRO A 171 -7.01 24.11 22.78
N GLU A 172 -8.29 23.90 22.99
CA GLU A 172 -9.23 23.33 22.03
C GLU A 172 -9.34 24.15 20.74
N THR A 173 -9.33 25.49 20.86
CA THR A 173 -9.33 26.38 19.70
C THR A 173 -8.03 26.31 18.92
N LYS A 174 -6.90 26.13 19.61
CA LYS A 174 -5.58 25.95 19.00
C LYS A 174 -5.50 24.64 18.19
N VAL A 175 -6.02 23.56 18.74
CA VAL A 175 -6.15 22.27 18.03
C VAL A 175 -7.00 22.42 16.78
N LYS A 176 -8.15 23.07 16.88
CA LYS A 176 -9.06 23.33 15.77
C LYS A 176 -8.44 24.22 14.68
N TYR A 177 -7.57 25.14 15.07
CA TYR A 177 -6.81 25.97 14.12
C TYR A 177 -5.77 25.16 13.36
N LEU A 178 -5.02 24.26 14.03
CA LEU A 178 -4.10 23.35 13.38
C LEU A 178 -4.82 22.50 12.33
N SER A 179 -5.94 21.92 12.68
CA SER A 179 -6.73 21.11 11.75
C SER A 179 -7.19 21.89 10.52
N ARG A 180 -7.45 23.19 10.62
CA ARG A 180 -7.86 24.06 9.51
C ARG A 180 -6.70 24.57 8.63
N LYS A 181 -5.51 24.74 9.18
CA LYS A 181 -4.32 25.23 8.45
C LYS A 181 -3.51 24.12 7.79
N VAL A 182 -3.77 22.90 8.16
CA VAL A 182 -3.15 21.69 7.56
C VAL A 182 -3.88 21.26 6.27
N TYR A 183 -5.04 21.90 5.98
CA TYR A 183 -5.76 21.75 4.70
C TYR A 183 -5.28 22.81 3.68
#